data_aeaffa9128111ed193d6b5f87413a002
#
_entry.id   aeaffa9128111ed193d6b5f87413a002
#
_cell.length_a   1.000
_cell.length_b   1.000
_cell.length_c   1.000
_cell.angle_alpha   90.00
_cell.angle_beta   90.00
_cell.angle_gamma   90.00
#
_symmetry.space_group_name_H-M   'P 1'
#
loop_
_entity.id
_entity.type
_entity.pdbx_description
1 polymer ?
#
loop_
_entity_poly.entity_id
_entity_poly.type
_entity_poly.pdbx_seq_one_letter_code
_entity_poly.pdbx_strand_id
1 'polypeptide(L)'
;MGRAAERFLDALNASSTLDEVQNAFVSTVDELIDVPAHAIYYLDPTSLAPLQVRTRGASDSFLATYEDAGRAIDPVLERVAVEGRTVHSRGLLDEQSWRSHPFYPVVAQGGFDSTMQAPIVVEGELVGTLDFARRCGGGGFRAGEARLFDVVARRVSDAVARALRFEELARQSTLVERALDALGVAVVATSLDSTLLFANRAATSLLGGPGRAPRALPVALAEAIATDSQRLLAGQRSTTSAVTSSLAHVPLRSLQRPLGGGAPARRVMVRSMLARECGAVISLLYDRPDPLWQRIPVLSSREQEIVELVARGLSTGQIAEVASITQNTVKQHLKRIFGKLGVHSRTELVAVASAAGRDPDAL
;
A
#
# COMPACT_ATOMS: atom_id res chain seq x y z
N MET A 1 -17.39 -14.51 -34.33
CA MET A 1 -16.17 -14.72 -33.52
C MET A 1 -15.45 -13.39 -33.19
N GLY A 2 -15.28 -12.43 -34.07
CA GLY A 2 -14.51 -11.21 -33.80
C GLY A 2 -14.98 -10.41 -32.56
N ARG A 3 -16.26 -9.98 -32.53
CA ARG A 3 -16.79 -9.16 -31.44
C ARG A 3 -16.82 -9.84 -30.07
N ALA A 4 -17.08 -11.16 -30.02
CA ALA A 4 -17.07 -11.91 -28.77
C ALA A 4 -15.62 -12.02 -28.22
N ALA A 5 -14.64 -12.28 -29.09
CA ALA A 5 -13.24 -12.33 -28.70
C ALA A 5 -12.73 -10.95 -28.24
N GLU A 6 -13.13 -9.86 -28.90
CA GLU A 6 -12.81 -8.49 -28.46
C GLU A 6 -13.37 -8.24 -27.06
N ARG A 7 -14.66 -8.50 -26.81
CA ARG A 7 -15.28 -8.30 -25.49
C ARG A 7 -14.59 -9.11 -24.39
N PHE A 8 -14.28 -10.36 -24.66
CA PHE A 8 -13.55 -11.22 -23.72
C PHE A 8 -12.18 -10.64 -23.36
N LEU A 9 -11.40 -10.24 -24.37
CA LEU A 9 -10.09 -9.65 -24.17
C LEU A 9 -10.15 -8.32 -23.45
N ASP A 10 -11.12 -7.46 -23.82
CA ASP A 10 -11.31 -6.15 -23.16
C ASP A 10 -11.67 -6.33 -21.68
N ALA A 11 -12.57 -7.29 -21.37
CA ALA A 11 -12.94 -7.59 -19.99
C ALA A 11 -11.73 -8.08 -19.17
N LEU A 12 -10.92 -8.99 -19.72
CA LEU A 12 -9.69 -9.46 -19.07
C LEU A 12 -8.65 -8.34 -18.92
N ASN A 13 -8.51 -7.46 -19.91
CA ASN A 13 -7.55 -6.36 -19.85
C ASN A 13 -7.95 -5.27 -18.85
N ALA A 14 -9.24 -5.07 -18.63
CA ALA A 14 -9.76 -4.13 -17.64
C ALA A 14 -9.64 -4.67 -16.19
N SER A 15 -9.39 -5.98 -16.02
CA SER A 15 -9.30 -6.63 -14.71
C SER A 15 -7.97 -6.34 -14.02
N SER A 16 -8.02 -5.87 -12.77
CA SER A 16 -6.89 -5.52 -11.91
C SER A 16 -6.75 -6.45 -10.71
N THR A 17 -7.79 -7.22 -10.38
CA THR A 17 -7.83 -8.17 -9.26
C THR A 17 -8.20 -9.57 -9.73
N LEU A 18 -7.85 -10.59 -8.92
CA LEU A 18 -8.23 -11.98 -9.21
C LEU A 18 -9.74 -12.16 -9.30
N ASP A 19 -10.51 -11.48 -8.46
CA ASP A 19 -11.97 -11.51 -8.48
C ASP A 19 -12.55 -10.94 -9.77
N GLU A 20 -11.98 -9.81 -10.25
CA GLU A 20 -12.38 -9.22 -11.53
C GLU A 20 -12.06 -10.14 -12.72
N VAL A 21 -10.90 -10.83 -12.71
CA VAL A 21 -10.57 -11.82 -13.75
C VAL A 21 -11.56 -12.98 -13.75
N GLN A 22 -11.94 -13.52 -12.59
CA GLN A 22 -12.98 -14.57 -12.51
C GLN A 22 -14.33 -14.07 -13.05
N ASN A 23 -14.74 -12.84 -12.68
CA ASN A 23 -15.97 -12.25 -13.18
C ASN A 23 -15.94 -12.07 -14.70
N ALA A 24 -14.84 -11.53 -15.24
CA ALA A 24 -14.65 -11.34 -16.67
C ALA A 24 -14.75 -12.67 -17.43
N PHE A 25 -14.04 -13.70 -16.95
CA PHE A 25 -14.10 -15.03 -17.55
C PHE A 25 -15.52 -15.60 -17.56
N VAL A 26 -16.16 -15.71 -16.41
CA VAL A 26 -17.48 -16.37 -16.28
C VAL A 26 -18.57 -15.61 -17.04
N SER A 27 -18.47 -14.29 -17.17
CA SER A 27 -19.50 -13.49 -17.85
C SER A 27 -19.36 -13.43 -19.37
N THR A 28 -18.19 -13.80 -19.93
CA THR A 28 -17.92 -13.56 -21.36
C THR A 28 -17.50 -14.79 -22.13
N VAL A 29 -17.03 -15.87 -21.46
CA VAL A 29 -16.48 -17.05 -22.14
C VAL A 29 -17.53 -17.83 -22.94
N ASP A 30 -18.79 -17.84 -22.50
CA ASP A 30 -19.90 -18.49 -23.20
C ASP A 30 -20.22 -17.88 -24.57
N GLU A 31 -19.84 -16.62 -24.80
CA GLU A 31 -19.96 -16.00 -26.13
C GLU A 31 -18.88 -16.51 -27.12
N LEU A 32 -17.75 -17.01 -26.58
CA LEU A 32 -16.67 -17.58 -27.39
C LEU A 32 -16.86 -19.05 -27.67
N ILE A 33 -17.40 -19.77 -26.70
CA ILE A 33 -17.40 -21.21 -26.65
C ILE A 33 -18.77 -21.67 -26.17
N ASP A 34 -19.47 -22.42 -27.02
CA ASP A 34 -20.78 -22.99 -26.67
C ASP A 34 -20.59 -24.18 -25.70
N VAL A 35 -20.60 -23.86 -24.41
CA VAL A 35 -20.54 -24.86 -23.33
C VAL A 35 -21.57 -24.52 -22.25
N PRO A 36 -22.38 -25.52 -21.83
CA PRO A 36 -23.48 -25.29 -20.89
C PRO A 36 -23.01 -25.04 -19.46
N ALA A 37 -21.78 -25.44 -19.11
CA ALA A 37 -21.19 -25.19 -17.80
C ALA A 37 -19.69 -24.93 -17.91
N HIS A 38 -19.23 -23.94 -17.17
CA HIS A 38 -17.82 -23.59 -17.05
C HIS A 38 -17.52 -23.03 -15.67
N ALA A 39 -16.26 -23.17 -15.26
CA ALA A 39 -15.75 -22.65 -14.00
C ALA A 39 -14.31 -22.15 -14.17
N ILE A 40 -13.90 -21.25 -13.28
CA ILE A 40 -12.53 -20.85 -13.07
C ILE A 40 -12.17 -21.13 -11.61
N TYR A 41 -11.13 -21.91 -11.42
CA TYR A 41 -10.55 -22.23 -10.12
C TYR A 41 -9.22 -21.54 -9.94
N TYR A 42 -8.99 -20.96 -8.76
CA TYR A 42 -7.65 -20.71 -8.28
C TYR A 42 -7.29 -21.79 -7.27
N LEU A 43 -6.09 -22.32 -7.42
CA LEU A 43 -5.61 -23.48 -6.67
C LEU A 43 -4.35 -23.10 -5.88
N ASP A 44 -4.18 -23.75 -4.74
CA ASP A 44 -2.87 -23.77 -4.08
C ASP A 44 -1.88 -24.55 -4.95
N PRO A 45 -0.75 -23.96 -5.36
CA PRO A 45 0.16 -24.62 -6.32
C PRO A 45 0.78 -25.93 -5.82
N THR A 46 0.83 -26.10 -4.50
CA THR A 46 1.48 -27.28 -3.88
C THR A 46 0.49 -28.43 -3.68
N SER A 47 -0.68 -28.13 -3.14
CA SER A 47 -1.68 -29.13 -2.77
C SER A 47 -2.77 -29.33 -3.81
N LEU A 48 -2.87 -28.43 -4.80
CA LEU A 48 -3.97 -28.32 -5.76
C LEU A 48 -5.35 -28.14 -5.10
N ALA A 49 -5.36 -27.77 -3.83
CA ALA A 49 -6.60 -27.47 -3.12
C ALA A 49 -7.24 -26.18 -3.67
N PRO A 50 -8.56 -26.10 -3.78
CA PRO A 50 -9.24 -24.93 -4.27
C PRO A 50 -9.14 -23.79 -3.23
N LEU A 51 -8.61 -22.64 -3.67
CA LEU A 51 -8.58 -21.40 -2.91
C LEU A 51 -9.84 -20.58 -3.17
N GLN A 52 -10.25 -20.56 -4.43
CA GLN A 52 -11.42 -19.80 -4.88
C GLN A 52 -12.00 -20.45 -6.14
N VAL A 53 -13.33 -20.45 -6.24
CA VAL A 53 -14.03 -20.93 -7.42
C VAL A 53 -15.14 -19.99 -7.82
N ARG A 54 -15.30 -19.81 -9.12
CA ARG A 54 -16.47 -19.17 -9.71
C ARG A 54 -16.96 -19.96 -10.90
N THR A 55 -18.26 -20.22 -10.93
CA THR A 55 -18.87 -21.11 -11.92
C THR A 55 -20.13 -20.51 -12.52
N ARG A 56 -20.49 -21.01 -13.69
CA ARG A 56 -21.78 -20.80 -14.34
C ARG A 56 -22.25 -22.11 -14.98
N GLY A 57 -23.55 -22.42 -14.82
CA GLY A 57 -24.18 -23.59 -15.42
C GLY A 57 -24.04 -24.92 -14.64
N ALA A 58 -23.27 -24.92 -13.56
CA ALA A 58 -23.20 -26.03 -12.60
C ALA A 58 -24.06 -25.70 -11.37
N SER A 59 -24.66 -26.72 -10.74
CA SER A 59 -25.43 -26.55 -9.51
C SER A 59 -24.52 -26.57 -8.28
N ASP A 60 -24.94 -25.90 -7.20
CA ASP A 60 -24.19 -25.92 -5.93
C ASP A 60 -24.04 -27.34 -5.37
N SER A 61 -25.04 -28.19 -5.55
CA SER A 61 -24.97 -29.60 -5.13
C SER A 61 -23.94 -30.40 -5.90
N PHE A 62 -23.79 -30.15 -7.20
CA PHE A 62 -22.74 -30.76 -8.01
C PHE A 62 -21.36 -30.29 -7.55
N LEU A 63 -21.19 -28.99 -7.34
CA LEU A 63 -19.91 -28.43 -6.88
C LEU A 63 -19.53 -29.03 -5.52
N ALA A 64 -20.47 -29.11 -4.57
CA ALA A 64 -20.20 -29.73 -3.28
C ALA A 64 -19.74 -31.19 -3.43
N THR A 65 -20.41 -31.98 -4.27
CA THR A 65 -20.01 -33.37 -4.53
C THR A 65 -18.65 -33.47 -5.21
N TYR A 66 -18.37 -32.58 -6.16
CA TYR A 66 -17.09 -32.54 -6.85
C TYR A 66 -15.95 -32.22 -5.87
N GLU A 67 -16.11 -31.23 -5.01
CA GLU A 67 -15.08 -30.86 -4.03
C GLU A 67 -14.88 -31.93 -2.95
N ASP A 68 -15.95 -32.58 -2.49
CA ASP A 68 -15.88 -33.59 -1.42
C ASP A 68 -15.26 -34.91 -1.91
N ALA A 69 -15.68 -35.41 -3.08
CA ALA A 69 -15.31 -36.72 -3.56
C ALA A 69 -14.72 -36.76 -4.96
N GLY A 70 -15.10 -35.85 -5.84
CA GLY A 70 -14.73 -35.88 -7.27
C GLY A 70 -13.33 -35.42 -7.54
N ARG A 71 -12.89 -34.32 -6.95
CA ARG A 71 -11.60 -33.68 -7.22
C ARG A 71 -10.41 -34.62 -7.04
N ALA A 72 -10.41 -35.40 -5.97
CA ALA A 72 -9.32 -36.31 -5.63
C ALA A 72 -9.15 -37.47 -6.64
N ILE A 73 -10.18 -37.74 -7.41
CA ILE A 73 -10.20 -38.86 -8.42
C ILE A 73 -10.43 -38.35 -9.85
N ASP A 74 -10.31 -37.02 -10.07
CA ASP A 74 -10.49 -36.42 -11.39
C ASP A 74 -9.26 -36.68 -12.29
N PRO A 75 -9.34 -37.60 -13.28
CA PRO A 75 -8.20 -37.93 -14.12
C PRO A 75 -7.83 -36.81 -15.11
N VAL A 76 -8.76 -35.87 -15.36
CA VAL A 76 -8.51 -34.71 -16.23
C VAL A 76 -7.68 -33.68 -15.48
N LEU A 77 -8.02 -33.39 -14.25
CA LEU A 77 -7.24 -32.49 -13.38
C LEU A 77 -5.82 -33.02 -13.16
N GLU A 78 -5.69 -34.30 -12.80
CA GLU A 78 -4.39 -34.95 -12.63
C GLU A 78 -3.50 -34.77 -13.86
N ARG A 79 -4.07 -35.01 -15.04
CA ARG A 79 -3.35 -34.92 -16.31
C ARG A 79 -2.99 -33.49 -16.69
N VAL A 80 -3.87 -32.52 -16.44
CA VAL A 80 -3.60 -31.08 -16.63
C VAL A 80 -2.44 -30.63 -15.74
N ALA A 81 -2.43 -31.07 -14.49
CA ALA A 81 -1.36 -30.72 -13.55
C ALA A 81 0.00 -31.24 -13.98
N VAL A 82 0.04 -32.46 -14.58
CA VAL A 82 1.29 -33.09 -15.07
C VAL A 82 1.75 -32.49 -16.40
N GLU A 83 0.82 -32.28 -17.34
CA GLU A 83 1.17 -31.94 -18.73
C GLU A 83 1.20 -30.40 -18.98
N GLY A 84 0.60 -29.58 -18.12
CA GLY A 84 0.54 -28.14 -18.29
C GLY A 84 -0.17 -27.66 -19.56
N ARG A 85 -1.09 -28.49 -20.11
CA ARG A 85 -1.88 -28.21 -21.32
C ARG A 85 -3.34 -28.61 -21.14
N THR A 86 -4.19 -28.11 -22.02
CA THR A 86 -5.62 -28.48 -22.03
C THR A 86 -5.80 -29.99 -22.27
N VAL A 87 -6.57 -30.61 -21.40
CA VAL A 87 -6.93 -32.04 -21.47
C VAL A 87 -8.45 -32.18 -21.42
N HIS A 88 -8.98 -33.15 -22.18
CA HIS A 88 -10.41 -33.48 -22.14
C HIS A 88 -10.60 -34.98 -21.93
N SER A 89 -11.70 -35.36 -21.29
CA SER A 89 -12.01 -36.73 -20.88
C SER A 89 -11.92 -37.75 -22.02
N ARG A 90 -12.47 -37.41 -23.18
CA ARG A 90 -12.46 -38.30 -24.36
C ARG A 90 -11.12 -38.32 -25.11
N GLY A 91 -10.19 -37.42 -24.81
CA GLY A 91 -8.82 -37.48 -25.31
C GLY A 91 -7.91 -38.29 -24.40
N LEU A 92 -8.33 -38.45 -23.15
CA LEU A 92 -7.60 -39.20 -22.14
C LEU A 92 -8.00 -40.66 -22.07
N LEU A 93 -9.30 -40.94 -22.17
CA LEU A 93 -9.88 -42.28 -22.07
C LEU A 93 -10.86 -42.52 -23.23
N ASP A 94 -10.94 -43.76 -23.75
CA ASP A 94 -12.03 -44.16 -24.63
C ASP A 94 -13.38 -44.12 -23.90
N GLU A 95 -14.48 -44.19 -24.65
CA GLU A 95 -15.83 -43.99 -24.08
C GLU A 95 -16.17 -45.07 -23.04
N GLN A 96 -15.75 -46.30 -23.20
CA GLN A 96 -16.02 -47.39 -22.27
C GLN A 96 -15.24 -47.20 -20.97
N SER A 97 -13.95 -46.89 -21.09
CA SER A 97 -13.07 -46.61 -19.95
C SER A 97 -13.50 -45.38 -19.19
N TRP A 98 -13.94 -44.31 -19.89
CA TRP A 98 -14.48 -43.11 -19.25
C TRP A 98 -15.74 -43.42 -18.43
N ARG A 99 -16.73 -44.12 -19.02
CA ARG A 99 -17.98 -44.48 -18.34
C ARG A 99 -17.78 -45.43 -17.15
N SER A 100 -16.71 -46.21 -17.17
CA SER A 100 -16.33 -47.13 -16.10
C SER A 100 -15.44 -46.49 -15.04
N HIS A 101 -14.94 -45.29 -15.28
CA HIS A 101 -14.06 -44.57 -14.34
C HIS A 101 -14.82 -44.11 -13.09
N PRO A 102 -14.26 -44.26 -11.88
CA PRO A 102 -14.90 -43.84 -10.63
C PRO A 102 -15.37 -42.38 -10.60
N PHE A 103 -14.76 -41.49 -11.38
CA PHE A 103 -15.11 -40.09 -11.51
C PHE A 103 -16.38 -39.86 -12.35
N TYR A 104 -16.72 -40.74 -13.27
CA TYR A 104 -17.86 -40.54 -14.17
C TYR A 104 -19.22 -40.36 -13.44
N PRO A 105 -19.55 -41.12 -12.39
CA PRO A 105 -20.79 -40.92 -11.62
C PRO A 105 -20.91 -39.49 -11.04
N VAL A 106 -19.80 -38.88 -10.62
CA VAL A 106 -19.77 -37.48 -10.11
C VAL A 106 -20.17 -36.53 -11.23
N VAL A 107 -19.56 -36.67 -12.41
CA VAL A 107 -19.85 -35.88 -13.63
C VAL A 107 -21.31 -36.05 -14.06
N ALA A 108 -21.78 -37.31 -14.09
CA ALA A 108 -23.14 -37.69 -14.50
C ALA A 108 -24.21 -37.10 -13.53
N GLN A 109 -23.93 -37.04 -12.23
CA GLN A 109 -24.81 -36.40 -11.24
C GLN A 109 -25.05 -34.93 -11.56
N GLY A 110 -24.06 -34.21 -12.11
CA GLY A 110 -24.22 -32.85 -12.62
C GLY A 110 -24.98 -32.72 -13.93
N GLY A 111 -25.41 -33.85 -14.51
CA GLY A 111 -26.04 -33.92 -15.85
C GLY A 111 -25.04 -33.76 -17.00
N PHE A 112 -23.75 -34.00 -16.74
CA PHE A 112 -22.68 -33.89 -17.73
C PHE A 112 -22.20 -35.26 -18.16
N ASP A 113 -21.58 -35.32 -19.36
CA ASP A 113 -21.05 -36.53 -19.95
C ASP A 113 -19.55 -36.47 -20.31
N SER A 114 -19.06 -35.27 -20.47
CA SER A 114 -17.66 -35.01 -20.77
C SER A 114 -17.17 -33.73 -20.13
N THR A 115 -15.89 -33.76 -19.72
CA THR A 115 -15.21 -32.64 -19.11
C THR A 115 -13.97 -32.26 -19.88
N MET A 116 -13.57 -31.02 -19.79
CA MET A 116 -12.30 -30.51 -20.29
C MET A 116 -11.76 -29.49 -19.32
N GLN A 117 -10.47 -29.50 -19.05
CA GLN A 117 -9.80 -28.55 -18.20
C GLN A 117 -8.59 -27.97 -18.91
N ALA A 118 -8.39 -26.67 -18.74
CA ALA A 118 -7.25 -25.94 -19.27
C ALA A 118 -6.48 -25.27 -18.10
N PRO A 119 -5.14 -25.32 -18.10
CA PRO A 119 -4.35 -24.81 -16.99
C PRO A 119 -4.27 -23.28 -17.00
N ILE A 120 -4.29 -22.67 -15.81
CA ILE A 120 -3.85 -21.31 -15.58
C ILE A 120 -2.45 -21.39 -15.01
N VAL A 121 -1.46 -20.95 -15.80
CA VAL A 121 -0.04 -21.04 -15.44
C VAL A 121 0.54 -19.65 -15.28
N VAL A 122 1.19 -19.37 -14.15
CA VAL A 122 1.91 -18.15 -13.87
C VAL A 122 3.33 -18.51 -13.45
N GLU A 123 4.33 -17.92 -14.12
CA GLU A 123 5.75 -18.15 -13.85
C GLU A 123 6.18 -19.64 -13.87
N GLY A 124 5.45 -20.46 -14.65
CA GLY A 124 5.70 -21.89 -14.79
C GLY A 124 4.96 -22.76 -13.77
N GLU A 125 4.24 -22.19 -12.83
CA GLU A 125 3.45 -22.91 -11.83
C GLU A 125 1.97 -22.94 -12.20
N LEU A 126 1.30 -24.07 -11.92
CA LEU A 126 -0.15 -24.21 -12.05
C LEU A 126 -0.83 -23.52 -10.87
N VAL A 127 -1.45 -22.38 -11.14
CA VAL A 127 -2.15 -21.57 -10.12
C VAL A 127 -3.67 -21.69 -10.22
N GLY A 128 -4.18 -22.43 -11.19
CA GLY A 128 -5.61 -22.61 -11.37
C GLY A 128 -5.98 -23.42 -12.61
N THR A 129 -7.28 -23.63 -12.80
CA THR A 129 -7.84 -24.28 -13.97
C THR A 129 -9.07 -23.55 -14.50
N LEU A 130 -9.29 -23.69 -15.79
CA LEU A 130 -10.54 -23.37 -16.46
C LEU A 130 -11.24 -24.67 -16.77
N ASP A 131 -12.38 -24.90 -16.18
CA ASP A 131 -13.10 -26.15 -16.26
C ASP A 131 -14.36 -25.99 -17.12
N PHE A 132 -14.60 -26.95 -17.99
CA PHE A 132 -15.72 -26.94 -18.91
C PHE A 132 -16.39 -28.33 -18.91
N ALA A 133 -17.71 -28.32 -18.96
CA ALA A 133 -18.49 -29.57 -19.02
C ALA A 133 -19.57 -29.50 -20.08
N ARG A 134 -19.84 -30.64 -20.74
CA ARG A 134 -20.92 -30.80 -21.69
C ARG A 134 -21.93 -31.81 -21.21
N ARG A 135 -23.20 -31.53 -21.51
CA ARG A 135 -24.32 -32.40 -21.13
C ARG A 135 -24.37 -33.68 -21.99
N CYS A 136 -25.01 -34.69 -21.44
CA CYS A 136 -25.29 -35.94 -22.16
C CYS A 136 -25.98 -35.64 -23.50
N GLY A 137 -25.49 -36.26 -24.58
CA GLY A 137 -25.99 -36.07 -25.94
C GLY A 137 -25.39 -34.90 -26.71
N GLY A 138 -24.61 -34.01 -26.06
CA GLY A 138 -23.94 -32.86 -26.68
C GLY A 138 -22.65 -33.16 -27.44
N GLY A 139 -22.25 -34.43 -27.48
CA GLY A 139 -20.94 -34.87 -28.02
C GLY A 139 -19.78 -34.47 -27.09
N GLY A 140 -18.67 -35.20 -27.21
CA GLY A 140 -17.47 -34.91 -26.42
C GLY A 140 -16.68 -33.73 -27.01
N PHE A 141 -15.73 -33.24 -26.24
CA PHE A 141 -14.77 -32.24 -26.70
C PHE A 141 -13.83 -32.85 -27.75
N ARG A 142 -13.44 -32.05 -28.74
CA ARG A 142 -12.58 -32.48 -29.86
C ARG A 142 -11.18 -31.82 -29.71
N ALA A 143 -10.17 -32.49 -30.28
CA ALA A 143 -8.79 -32.01 -30.26
C ALA A 143 -8.63 -30.58 -30.85
N GLY A 144 -9.47 -30.21 -31.82
CA GLY A 144 -9.47 -28.85 -32.39
C GLY A 144 -9.95 -27.78 -31.40
N GLU A 145 -10.90 -28.15 -30.54
CA GLU A 145 -11.41 -27.27 -29.48
C GLU A 145 -10.37 -27.10 -28.38
N ALA A 146 -9.68 -28.16 -27.97
CA ALA A 146 -8.62 -28.09 -26.98
C ALA A 146 -7.57 -26.99 -27.31
N ARG A 147 -7.22 -26.85 -28.60
CA ARG A 147 -6.32 -25.74 -29.03
C ARG A 147 -6.90 -24.35 -28.84
N LEU A 148 -8.21 -24.17 -29.00
CA LEU A 148 -8.86 -22.90 -28.70
C LEU A 148 -8.81 -22.60 -27.19
N PHE A 149 -9.08 -23.62 -26.37
CA PHE A 149 -9.04 -23.50 -24.93
C PHE A 149 -7.62 -23.21 -24.41
N ASP A 150 -6.58 -23.76 -25.04
CA ASP A 150 -5.19 -23.37 -24.75
C ASP A 150 -4.91 -21.88 -25.00
N VAL A 151 -5.53 -21.31 -26.05
CA VAL A 151 -5.43 -19.86 -26.30
C VAL A 151 -6.16 -19.07 -25.23
N VAL A 152 -7.37 -19.47 -24.86
CA VAL A 152 -8.17 -18.84 -23.80
C VAL A 152 -7.41 -18.92 -22.47
N ALA A 153 -6.89 -20.10 -22.12
CA ALA A 153 -6.15 -20.32 -20.89
C ALA A 153 -4.90 -19.43 -20.80
N ARG A 154 -4.14 -19.29 -21.87
CA ARG A 154 -3.01 -18.35 -21.91
C ARG A 154 -3.44 -16.91 -21.66
N ARG A 155 -4.54 -16.43 -22.27
CA ARG A 155 -5.05 -15.07 -22.04
C ARG A 155 -5.51 -14.84 -20.61
N VAL A 156 -6.17 -15.84 -20.02
CA VAL A 156 -6.53 -15.81 -18.59
C VAL A 156 -5.28 -15.85 -17.70
N SER A 157 -4.31 -16.70 -18.02
CA SER A 157 -3.02 -16.76 -17.30
C SER A 157 -2.31 -15.40 -17.30
N ASP A 158 -2.27 -14.71 -18.44
CA ASP A 158 -1.70 -13.37 -18.56
C ASP A 158 -2.45 -12.36 -17.67
N ALA A 159 -3.79 -12.44 -17.62
CA ALA A 159 -4.61 -11.58 -16.78
C ALA A 159 -4.40 -11.88 -15.28
N VAL A 160 -4.36 -13.15 -14.91
CA VAL A 160 -4.08 -13.60 -13.53
C VAL A 160 -2.68 -13.14 -13.09
N ALA A 161 -1.66 -13.29 -13.93
CA ALA A 161 -0.31 -12.83 -13.62
C ALA A 161 -0.26 -11.30 -13.38
N ARG A 162 -1.00 -10.51 -14.16
CA ARG A 162 -1.11 -9.07 -13.93
C ARG A 162 -1.82 -8.74 -12.62
N ALA A 163 -2.95 -9.41 -12.35
CA ALA A 163 -3.72 -9.22 -11.12
C ALA A 163 -2.90 -9.55 -9.87
N LEU A 164 -2.21 -10.68 -9.86
CA LEU A 164 -1.32 -11.08 -8.74
C LEU A 164 -0.22 -10.04 -8.49
N ARG A 165 0.43 -9.53 -9.54
CA ARG A 165 1.44 -8.48 -9.40
C ARG A 165 0.85 -7.19 -8.84
N PHE A 166 -0.34 -6.81 -9.30
CA PHE A 166 -1.01 -5.59 -8.81
C PHE A 166 -1.42 -5.73 -7.34
N GLU A 167 -2.00 -6.87 -6.94
CA GLU A 167 -2.37 -7.16 -5.56
C GLU A 167 -1.14 -7.19 -4.63
N GLU A 168 -0.02 -7.77 -5.09
CA GLU A 168 1.23 -7.80 -4.33
C GLU A 168 1.80 -6.40 -4.14
N LEU A 169 1.83 -5.56 -5.19
CA LEU A 169 2.27 -4.17 -5.09
C LEU A 169 1.38 -3.36 -4.14
N ALA A 170 0.06 -3.54 -4.22
CA ALA A 170 -0.89 -2.89 -3.33
C ALA A 170 -0.71 -3.34 -1.87
N ARG A 171 -0.46 -4.63 -1.65
CA ARG A 171 -0.16 -5.20 -0.33
C ARG A 171 1.13 -4.62 0.25
N GLN A 172 2.20 -4.54 -0.54
CA GLN A 172 3.48 -3.96 -0.13
C GLN A 172 3.34 -2.47 0.21
N SER A 173 2.63 -1.70 -0.61
CA SER A 173 2.33 -0.29 -0.33
C SER A 173 1.60 -0.13 1.00
N THR A 174 0.54 -0.90 1.21
CA THR A 174 -0.24 -0.87 2.47
C THR A 174 0.61 -1.26 3.68
N LEU A 175 1.51 -2.24 3.54
CA LEU A 175 2.40 -2.64 4.62
C LEU A 175 3.36 -1.51 5.00
N VAL A 176 3.96 -0.84 4.01
CA VAL A 176 4.86 0.31 4.23
C VAL A 176 4.11 1.46 4.89
N GLU A 177 2.92 1.78 4.41
CA GLU A 177 2.07 2.83 5.02
C GLU A 177 1.76 2.53 6.49
N ARG A 178 1.33 1.31 6.80
CA ARG A 178 1.05 0.89 8.18
C ARG A 178 2.28 0.91 9.07
N ALA A 179 3.45 0.54 8.54
CA ALA A 179 4.71 0.60 9.29
C ALA A 179 5.08 2.06 9.62
N LEU A 180 4.94 2.99 8.66
CA LEU A 180 5.17 4.42 8.88
C LEU A 180 4.18 5.02 9.89
N ASP A 181 2.91 4.61 9.83
CA ASP A 181 1.89 5.04 10.77
C ASP A 181 2.16 4.52 12.20
N ALA A 182 2.64 3.28 12.32
CA ALA A 182 3.00 2.68 13.63
C ALA A 182 4.19 3.40 14.29
N LEU A 183 5.10 3.97 13.50
CA LEU A 183 6.22 4.77 14.01
C LEU A 183 5.80 6.18 14.45
N GLY A 184 4.57 6.61 14.16
CA GLY A 184 4.07 7.95 14.49
C GLY A 184 4.80 9.09 13.77
N VAL A 185 5.61 8.77 12.74
CA VAL A 185 6.37 9.76 11.98
C VAL A 185 5.51 10.31 10.84
N ALA A 186 5.33 11.62 10.79
CA ALA A 186 4.62 12.25 9.69
C ALA A 186 5.52 12.31 8.45
N VAL A 187 5.07 11.68 7.36
CA VAL A 187 5.81 11.57 6.10
C VAL A 187 4.97 12.13 4.96
N VAL A 188 5.56 13.01 4.17
CA VAL A 188 5.01 13.48 2.90
C VAL A 188 6.00 13.17 1.77
N ALA A 189 5.48 12.83 0.60
CA ALA A 189 6.26 12.79 -0.63
C ALA A 189 5.68 13.80 -1.62
N THR A 190 6.55 14.54 -2.27
CA THR A 190 6.18 15.50 -3.32
C THR A 190 7.00 15.25 -4.58
N SER A 191 6.47 15.65 -5.72
CA SER A 191 7.28 15.82 -6.93
C SER A 191 8.28 16.97 -6.75
N LEU A 192 9.17 17.13 -7.71
CA LEU A 192 10.20 18.19 -7.66
C LEU A 192 9.60 19.61 -7.74
N ASP A 193 8.41 19.76 -8.29
CA ASP A 193 7.63 20.99 -8.34
C ASP A 193 6.72 21.18 -7.09
N SER A 194 6.93 20.38 -6.06
CA SER A 194 6.20 20.41 -4.77
C SER A 194 4.73 20.00 -4.85
N THR A 195 4.30 19.32 -5.91
CA THR A 195 2.97 18.69 -5.96
C THR A 195 2.94 17.50 -4.99
N LEU A 196 1.92 17.45 -4.14
CA LEU A 196 1.77 16.38 -3.16
C LEU A 196 1.45 15.04 -3.87
N LEU A 197 2.32 14.06 -3.70
CA LEU A 197 2.16 12.69 -4.22
C LEU A 197 1.60 11.74 -3.15
N PHE A 198 2.06 11.92 -1.89
CA PHE A 198 1.70 11.04 -0.78
C PHE A 198 1.77 11.78 0.55
N ALA A 199 0.87 11.44 1.47
CA ALA A 199 0.92 11.82 2.87
C ALA A 199 0.37 10.66 3.71
N ASN A 200 1.15 10.16 4.68
CA ASN A 200 0.68 9.13 5.57
C ASN A 200 -0.33 9.69 6.59
N ARG A 201 -0.91 8.82 7.41
CA ARG A 201 -1.93 9.19 8.40
C ARG A 201 -1.42 10.21 9.41
N ALA A 202 -0.18 10.07 9.88
CA ALA A 202 0.44 11.00 10.81
C ALA A 202 0.61 12.40 10.19
N ALA A 203 1.07 12.48 8.93
CA ALA A 203 1.16 13.74 8.18
C ALA A 203 -0.22 14.35 7.93
N THR A 204 -1.20 13.54 7.55
CA THR A 204 -2.60 13.96 7.35
C THR A 204 -3.17 14.58 8.64
N SER A 205 -2.94 13.92 9.77
CA SER A 205 -3.39 14.43 11.09
C SER A 205 -2.68 15.73 11.48
N LEU A 206 -1.39 15.84 11.14
CA LEU A 206 -0.60 17.06 11.42
C LEU A 206 -1.03 18.25 10.54
N LEU A 207 -1.38 17.99 9.27
CA LEU A 207 -1.64 19.03 8.26
C LEU A 207 -3.10 19.48 8.17
N GLY A 208 -4.07 18.63 8.47
CA GLY A 208 -5.46 18.95 8.16
C GLY A 208 -6.52 18.38 9.08
N GLY A 209 -6.14 17.61 10.10
CA GLY A 209 -7.10 16.95 10.99
C GLY A 209 -7.59 15.57 10.49
N PRO A 210 -8.31 14.83 11.33
CA PRO A 210 -8.62 13.44 11.10
C PRO A 210 -9.60 13.24 9.94
N GLY A 211 -9.23 12.34 9.01
CA GLY A 211 -10.16 11.68 8.10
C GLY A 211 -10.11 12.05 6.62
N ARG A 212 -9.32 13.05 6.20
CA ARG A 212 -9.19 13.36 4.77
C ARG A 212 -7.76 13.70 4.42
N ALA A 213 -7.18 12.95 3.47
CA ALA A 213 -5.87 13.28 2.92
C ALA A 213 -5.87 14.71 2.37
N PRO A 214 -4.87 15.53 2.69
CA PRO A 214 -4.77 16.88 2.14
C PRO A 214 -4.61 16.78 0.61
N ARG A 215 -5.39 17.57 -0.12
CA ARG A 215 -5.25 17.65 -1.58
C ARG A 215 -4.04 18.49 -2.01
N ALA A 216 -3.54 19.32 -1.12
CA ALA A 216 -2.36 20.15 -1.32
C ALA A 216 -1.70 20.43 0.03
N LEU A 217 -0.41 20.75 0.00
CA LEU A 217 0.34 21.18 1.17
C LEU A 217 -0.03 22.62 1.56
N PRO A 218 0.03 22.97 2.87
CA PRO A 218 0.02 24.37 3.28
C PRO A 218 1.12 25.16 2.57
N VAL A 219 0.83 26.41 2.16
CA VAL A 219 1.75 27.23 1.33
C VAL A 219 3.15 27.30 1.94
N ALA A 220 3.28 27.63 3.22
CA ALA A 220 4.58 27.72 3.88
C ALA A 220 5.37 26.40 3.89
N LEU A 221 4.68 25.25 3.95
CA LEU A 221 5.32 23.94 3.88
C LEU A 221 5.74 23.61 2.45
N ALA A 222 4.91 23.92 1.47
CA ALA A 222 5.23 23.74 0.06
C ALA A 222 6.45 24.59 -0.35
N GLU A 223 6.54 25.84 0.08
CA GLU A 223 7.68 26.72 -0.16
C GLU A 223 8.97 26.19 0.50
N ALA A 224 8.88 25.69 1.73
CA ALA A 224 10.02 25.09 2.42
C ALA A 224 10.52 23.85 1.69
N ILE A 225 9.63 22.94 1.27
CA ILE A 225 9.98 21.75 0.51
C ILE A 225 10.54 22.13 -0.88
N ALA A 226 9.99 23.12 -1.56
CA ALA A 226 10.50 23.61 -2.83
C ALA A 226 11.95 24.12 -2.70
N THR A 227 12.21 24.90 -1.65
CA THR A 227 13.56 25.38 -1.35
C THR A 227 14.52 24.22 -1.06
N ASP A 228 14.06 23.25 -0.27
CA ASP A 228 14.82 22.04 0.05
C ASP A 228 15.10 21.21 -1.22
N SER A 229 14.12 21.07 -2.11
CA SER A 229 14.26 20.39 -3.40
C SER A 229 15.40 20.97 -4.25
N GLN A 230 15.48 22.30 -4.32
CA GLN A 230 16.55 22.98 -5.05
C GLN A 230 17.93 22.70 -4.45
N ARG A 231 18.05 22.71 -3.11
CA ARG A 231 19.30 22.39 -2.40
C ARG A 231 19.72 20.92 -2.62
N LEU A 232 18.77 20.01 -2.60
CA LEU A 232 18.99 18.59 -2.84
C LEU A 232 19.43 18.32 -4.28
N LEU A 233 18.85 19.00 -5.25
CA LEU A 233 19.26 18.95 -6.65
C LEU A 233 20.67 19.54 -6.86
N ALA A 234 21.06 20.56 -6.07
CA ALA A 234 22.40 21.11 -6.06
C ALA A 234 23.46 20.24 -5.37
N GLY A 235 23.09 19.01 -4.94
CA GLY A 235 24.03 18.00 -4.45
C GLY A 235 24.04 17.80 -2.93
N GLN A 236 23.18 18.46 -2.17
CA GLN A 236 23.03 18.15 -0.73
C GLN A 236 22.37 16.76 -0.54
N ARG A 237 22.79 16.02 0.47
CA ARG A 237 22.24 14.68 0.76
C ARG A 237 20.90 14.73 1.50
N SER A 238 20.73 15.73 2.36
CA SER A 238 19.50 16.03 3.08
C SER A 238 19.49 17.48 3.51
N THR A 239 18.30 18.04 3.68
CA THR A 239 18.10 19.40 4.16
C THR A 239 17.21 19.38 5.39
N THR A 240 17.32 20.37 6.25
CA THR A 240 16.43 20.56 7.40
C THR A 240 16.00 22.01 7.44
N SER A 241 14.70 22.23 7.36
CA SER A 241 14.06 23.54 7.40
C SER A 241 13.05 23.60 8.53
N ALA A 242 12.80 24.78 9.05
CA ALA A 242 11.78 25.01 10.07
C ALA A 242 10.66 25.86 9.48
N VAL A 243 9.45 25.38 9.58
CA VAL A 243 8.25 26.10 9.13
C VAL A 243 7.45 26.50 10.35
N THR A 244 7.28 27.81 10.56
CA THR A 244 6.36 28.34 11.57
C THR A 244 5.03 28.59 10.86
N SER A 245 4.04 27.77 11.13
CA SER A 245 2.74 27.90 10.52
C SER A 245 1.68 27.93 11.62
N SER A 246 0.74 28.87 11.48
CA SER A 246 -0.53 28.82 12.20
C SER A 246 -1.36 27.68 11.60
N LEU A 247 -1.01 26.42 11.89
CA LEU A 247 -1.83 25.27 11.58
C LEU A 247 -3.03 25.29 12.53
N ALA A 248 -3.97 26.21 12.25
CA ALA A 248 -5.27 26.22 12.90
C ALA A 248 -6.00 24.95 12.47
N HIS A 249 -6.24 24.08 13.40
CA HIS A 249 -7.21 22.99 13.49
C HIS A 249 -6.61 21.63 13.87
N VAL A 250 -5.97 21.57 15.04
CA VAL A 250 -5.93 20.30 15.77
C VAL A 250 -6.48 20.56 17.17
N PRO A 251 -7.66 20.03 17.55
CA PRO A 251 -8.11 20.08 18.92
C PRO A 251 -7.19 19.19 19.75
N LEU A 252 -6.30 19.79 20.52
CA LEU A 252 -5.67 19.11 21.64
C LEU A 252 -6.78 18.68 22.60
N ARG A 253 -7.03 17.40 22.73
CA ARG A 253 -7.61 16.83 23.94
C ARG A 253 -6.56 16.94 25.04
N SER A 254 -6.49 18.07 25.69
CA SER A 254 -5.94 18.18 27.02
C SER A 254 -6.66 19.27 27.77
N LEU A 255 -7.17 18.87 28.90
CA LEU A 255 -7.65 19.66 29.99
C LEU A 255 -6.62 20.73 30.36
N GLN A 256 -6.88 21.93 29.95
CA GLN A 256 -6.69 23.19 30.71
C GLN A 256 -6.80 24.34 29.73
N ARG A 257 -7.89 25.08 29.90
CA ARG A 257 -8.16 26.33 29.20
C ARG A 257 -7.18 27.39 29.73
N PRO A 258 -6.30 27.98 28.90
CA PRO A 258 -5.77 29.29 29.23
C PRO A 258 -6.78 30.34 28.78
N LEU A 259 -7.14 31.24 29.68
CA LEU A 259 -7.85 32.48 29.40
C LEU A 259 -6.96 33.36 28.51
N GLY A 260 -7.34 33.53 27.24
CA GLY A 260 -6.61 34.44 26.32
C GLY A 260 -6.46 33.82 24.92
N GLY A 261 -7.27 34.31 23.97
CA GLY A 261 -7.44 33.70 22.65
C GLY A 261 -6.23 33.79 21.74
N GLY A 262 -5.84 32.67 21.24
CA GLY A 262 -4.89 32.48 20.16
C GLY A 262 -4.42 31.02 20.19
N ALA A 263 -4.72 30.20 19.16
CA ALA A 263 -4.15 28.86 19.05
C ALA A 263 -2.61 28.99 19.02
N PRO A 264 -1.86 28.19 19.81
CA PRO A 264 -0.41 28.28 19.83
C PRO A 264 0.14 27.97 18.43
N ALA A 265 1.01 28.82 17.91
CA ALA A 265 1.75 28.57 16.68
C ALA A 265 2.60 27.31 16.88
N ARG A 266 2.42 26.31 16.00
CA ARG A 266 3.22 25.09 15.99
C ARG A 266 4.40 25.28 15.06
N ARG A 267 5.57 24.84 15.48
CA ARG A 267 6.77 24.82 14.65
C ARG A 267 6.98 23.43 14.11
N VAL A 268 6.79 23.25 12.83
CA VAL A 268 7.04 22.01 12.14
C VAL A 268 8.45 22.02 11.59
N MET A 269 9.26 21.07 12.01
CA MET A 269 10.57 20.81 11.42
C MET A 269 10.39 19.88 10.23
N VAL A 270 11.00 20.22 9.11
CA VAL A 270 10.94 19.48 7.86
C VAL A 270 12.34 18.97 7.55
N ARG A 271 12.50 17.64 7.42
CA ARG A 271 13.73 17.04 6.94
C ARG A 271 13.47 16.37 5.60
N SER A 272 14.07 16.91 4.55
CA SER A 272 13.83 16.48 3.19
C SER A 272 15.00 15.68 2.63
N MET A 273 14.71 14.68 1.81
CA MET A 273 15.62 13.80 1.09
C MET A 273 15.13 13.61 -0.34
N LEU A 274 16.05 13.54 -1.30
CA LEU A 274 15.74 13.30 -2.71
C LEU A 274 15.73 11.80 -3.02
N ALA A 275 14.59 11.28 -3.43
CA ALA A 275 14.44 9.93 -4.00
C ALA A 275 14.65 10.03 -5.53
N ARG A 276 15.92 9.93 -5.98
CA ARG A 276 16.31 10.20 -7.39
C ARG A 276 15.65 9.25 -8.38
N GLU A 277 15.46 7.99 -7.99
CA GLU A 277 14.91 6.94 -8.85
C GLU A 277 13.45 7.19 -9.25
N CYS A 278 12.67 7.86 -8.39
CA CYS A 278 11.29 8.20 -8.67
C CYS A 278 11.03 9.71 -8.86
N GLY A 279 12.08 10.53 -8.88
CA GLY A 279 11.93 11.98 -9.07
C GLY A 279 11.10 12.67 -7.99
N ALA A 280 11.17 12.16 -6.76
CA ALA A 280 10.36 12.64 -5.64
C ALA A 280 11.23 13.15 -4.49
N VAL A 281 10.67 14.06 -3.70
CA VAL A 281 11.24 14.54 -2.44
C VAL A 281 10.44 13.94 -1.29
N ILE A 282 11.11 13.18 -0.43
CA ILE A 282 10.52 12.62 0.78
C ILE A 282 10.85 13.54 1.95
N SER A 283 9.82 14.03 2.64
CA SER A 283 9.96 14.95 3.76
C SER A 283 9.36 14.34 5.03
N LEU A 284 10.16 14.29 6.07
CA LEU A 284 9.73 13.92 7.42
C LEU A 284 9.34 15.19 8.17
N LEU A 285 8.15 15.19 8.74
CA LEU A 285 7.61 16.32 9.48
C LEU A 285 7.62 15.99 10.97
N TYR A 286 8.22 16.85 11.76
CA TYR A 286 8.29 16.72 13.21
C TYR A 286 7.58 17.91 13.85
N ASP A 287 6.51 17.65 14.61
CA ASP A 287 5.90 18.66 15.44
C ASP A 287 6.82 18.90 16.66
N ARG A 288 7.42 20.05 16.72
CA ARG A 288 8.08 20.50 17.96
C ARG A 288 7.22 21.57 18.59
N PRO A 289 6.71 21.35 19.80
CA PRO A 289 6.10 22.44 20.55
C PRO A 289 7.11 23.58 20.63
N ASP A 290 6.62 24.79 20.35
CA ASP A 290 7.44 25.99 20.47
C ASP A 290 7.93 26.08 21.91
N PRO A 291 9.24 26.09 22.20
CA PRO A 291 9.73 26.12 23.55
C PRO A 291 9.12 27.27 24.31
N LEU A 292 8.71 27.04 25.57
CA LEU A 292 8.01 28.06 26.38
C LEU A 292 8.76 29.42 26.43
N TRP A 293 10.11 29.41 26.36
CA TRP A 293 10.92 30.63 26.34
C TRP A 293 10.78 31.45 25.05
N GLN A 294 10.37 30.84 23.90
CA GLN A 294 10.06 31.60 22.68
C GLN A 294 8.71 32.32 22.76
N ARG A 295 7.84 31.92 23.70
CA ARG A 295 6.56 32.56 23.99
C ARG A 295 6.62 33.60 25.07
N ILE A 296 7.75 33.74 25.77
CA ILE A 296 7.94 34.74 26.79
C ILE A 296 8.39 36.03 26.07
N PRO A 297 7.53 37.04 25.94
CA PRO A 297 7.87 38.30 25.23
C PRO A 297 9.07 39.06 25.82
N VAL A 298 9.67 38.49 26.82
CA VAL A 298 10.77 39.05 27.59
C VAL A 298 12.15 38.77 26.98
N LEU A 299 12.30 37.67 26.17
CA LEU A 299 13.56 37.33 25.55
C LEU A 299 13.66 37.87 24.12
N SER A 300 14.79 38.51 23.79
CA SER A 300 15.10 38.87 22.41
C SER A 300 15.46 37.65 21.57
N SER A 301 15.37 37.76 20.24
CA SER A 301 15.73 36.70 19.32
C SER A 301 17.12 36.11 19.57
N ARG A 302 18.08 36.99 19.96
CA ARG A 302 19.45 36.57 20.28
C ARG A 302 19.55 35.81 21.59
N GLU A 303 18.75 36.20 22.59
CA GLU A 303 18.66 35.49 23.87
C GLU A 303 18.00 34.12 23.69
N GLN A 304 17.01 34.03 22.84
CA GLN A 304 16.37 32.75 22.47
C GLN A 304 17.35 31.81 21.83
N GLU A 305 18.14 32.24 20.83
CA GLU A 305 19.19 31.47 20.20
C GLU A 305 20.20 30.92 21.23
N ILE A 306 20.63 31.75 22.18
CA ILE A 306 21.56 31.36 23.25
C ILE A 306 20.92 30.29 24.16
N VAL A 307 19.64 30.43 24.51
CA VAL A 307 18.92 29.44 25.33
C VAL A 307 18.86 28.08 24.57
N GLU A 308 18.61 28.08 23.28
CA GLU A 308 18.62 26.85 22.48
C GLU A 308 19.99 26.15 22.48
N LEU A 309 21.07 26.93 22.35
CA LEU A 309 22.43 26.37 22.37
C LEU A 309 22.79 25.83 23.78
N VAL A 310 22.31 26.47 24.82
CA VAL A 310 22.46 25.98 26.21
C VAL A 310 21.67 24.69 26.42
N ALA A 311 20.44 24.61 25.90
CA ALA A 311 19.61 23.41 26.01
C ALA A 311 20.22 22.20 25.28
N ARG A 312 20.99 22.46 24.21
CA ARG A 312 21.79 21.43 23.50
C ARG A 312 23.04 20.99 24.26
N GLY A 313 23.32 21.57 25.43
CA GLY A 313 24.47 21.21 26.25
C GLY A 313 25.79 21.86 25.82
N LEU A 314 25.81 22.85 24.90
CA LEU A 314 27.03 23.49 24.42
C LEU A 314 27.67 24.31 25.55
N SER A 315 28.98 24.26 25.68
CA SER A 315 29.75 25.11 26.58
C SER A 315 29.73 26.59 26.17
N THR A 316 30.08 27.48 27.07
CA THR A 316 30.13 28.94 26.77
C THR A 316 31.08 29.26 25.60
N GLY A 317 32.18 28.47 25.45
CA GLY A 317 33.12 28.61 24.33
C GLY A 317 32.48 28.17 23.02
N GLN A 318 31.82 27.02 22.98
CA GLN A 318 31.12 26.52 21.78
C GLN A 318 29.96 27.44 21.37
N ILE A 319 29.22 27.98 22.35
CA ILE A 319 28.17 28.97 22.07
C ILE A 319 28.77 30.25 21.43
N ALA A 320 29.92 30.71 21.93
CA ALA A 320 30.61 31.85 21.38
C ALA A 320 31.01 31.66 19.92
N GLU A 321 31.52 30.49 19.58
CA GLU A 321 31.87 30.07 18.20
C GLU A 321 30.65 30.02 17.30
N VAL A 322 29.62 29.27 17.69
CA VAL A 322 28.41 29.08 16.91
C VAL A 322 27.67 30.40 16.68
N ALA A 323 27.60 31.22 17.71
CA ALA A 323 26.92 32.52 17.72
C ALA A 323 27.77 33.65 17.13
N SER A 324 29.04 33.41 16.77
CA SER A 324 30.00 34.39 16.27
C SER A 324 30.16 35.63 17.20
N ILE A 325 30.26 35.39 18.51
CA ILE A 325 30.44 36.42 19.56
C ILE A 325 31.52 35.98 20.56
N THR A 326 31.96 36.90 21.43
CA THR A 326 32.93 36.56 22.46
C THR A 326 32.30 35.75 23.60
N GLN A 327 33.10 34.95 24.31
CA GLN A 327 32.63 34.25 25.52
C GLN A 327 32.10 35.19 26.60
N ASN A 328 32.68 36.39 26.70
CA ASN A 328 32.21 37.40 27.64
C ASN A 328 30.81 37.91 27.27
N THR A 329 30.55 38.07 25.96
CA THR A 329 29.23 38.44 25.45
C THR A 329 28.18 37.36 25.75
N VAL A 330 28.55 36.08 25.60
CA VAL A 330 27.68 34.95 25.98
C VAL A 330 27.34 35.00 27.49
N LYS A 331 28.34 35.23 28.35
CA LYS A 331 28.11 35.36 29.80
C LYS A 331 27.18 36.50 30.15
N GLN A 332 27.30 37.64 29.44
CA GLN A 332 26.38 38.76 29.62
C GLN A 332 24.94 38.44 29.20
N HIS A 333 24.78 37.76 28.07
CA HIS A 333 23.47 37.29 27.64
C HIS A 333 22.88 36.30 28.67
N LEU A 334 23.64 35.31 29.13
CA LEU A 334 23.17 34.37 30.15
C LEU A 334 22.73 35.05 31.43
N LYS A 335 23.49 36.07 31.90
CA LYS A 335 23.11 36.84 33.08
C LYS A 335 21.76 37.58 32.88
N ARG A 336 21.53 38.16 31.72
CA ARG A 336 20.25 38.80 31.38
C ARG A 336 19.12 37.79 31.28
N ILE A 337 19.38 36.65 30.62
CA ILE A 337 18.41 35.53 30.46
C ILE A 337 18.00 35.01 31.85
N PHE A 338 18.99 34.78 32.75
CA PHE A 338 18.70 34.32 34.11
C PHE A 338 17.79 35.30 34.87
N GLY A 339 18.08 36.62 34.82
CA GLY A 339 17.22 37.62 35.41
C GLY A 339 15.83 37.69 34.80
N LYS A 340 15.70 37.49 33.49
CA LYS A 340 14.42 37.54 32.79
C LYS A 340 13.56 36.30 33.04
N LEU A 341 14.15 35.13 33.20
CA LEU A 341 13.46 33.87 33.42
C LEU A 341 13.33 33.49 34.90
N GLY A 342 13.93 34.25 35.82
CA GLY A 342 13.90 33.96 37.25
C GLY A 342 14.67 32.70 37.62
N VAL A 343 15.68 32.31 36.84
CA VAL A 343 16.56 31.15 37.09
C VAL A 343 17.91 31.62 37.58
N HIS A 344 18.54 30.81 38.44
CA HIS A 344 19.79 31.20 39.12
C HIS A 344 21.00 30.36 38.65
N SER A 345 20.79 29.32 37.85
CA SER A 345 21.85 28.46 37.37
C SER A 345 21.64 28.01 35.93
N ARG A 346 22.76 27.61 35.28
CA ARG A 346 22.72 26.99 33.97
C ARG A 346 21.90 25.70 33.98
N THR A 347 21.98 24.92 35.05
CA THR A 347 21.23 23.66 35.20
C THR A 347 19.73 23.92 35.29
N GLU A 348 19.32 24.95 36.02
CA GLU A 348 17.91 25.42 36.05
C GLU A 348 17.45 25.90 34.68
N LEU A 349 18.28 26.65 33.95
CA LEU A 349 17.97 27.06 32.59
C LEU A 349 17.78 25.86 31.66
N VAL A 350 18.66 24.87 31.76
CA VAL A 350 18.52 23.59 30.98
C VAL A 350 17.27 22.86 31.42
N ALA A 351 16.94 22.79 32.70
CA ALA A 351 15.70 22.15 33.17
C ALA A 351 14.45 22.84 32.65
N VAL A 352 14.39 24.17 32.71
CA VAL A 352 13.28 24.97 32.14
C VAL A 352 13.21 24.77 30.64
N ALA A 353 14.35 24.77 29.97
CA ALA A 353 14.43 24.56 28.54
C ALA A 353 14.01 23.11 28.13
N SER A 354 14.41 22.12 28.93
CA SER A 354 14.06 20.72 28.70
C SER A 354 12.60 20.39 29.08
N ALA A 355 12.08 21.01 30.16
CA ALA A 355 10.67 20.85 30.54
C ALA A 355 9.72 21.42 29.48
N ALA A 356 10.16 22.45 28.77
CA ALA A 356 9.44 23.04 27.66
C ALA A 356 9.51 22.20 26.36
N GLY A 357 10.43 21.25 26.28
CA GLY A 357 10.63 20.37 25.11
C GLY A 357 10.29 18.89 25.37
N ARG A 358 9.88 18.51 26.57
CA ARG A 358 9.39 17.16 26.88
C ARG A 358 7.89 17.09 26.68
N ASP A 359 7.50 16.22 25.78
CA ASP A 359 6.12 15.73 25.67
C ASP A 359 5.77 14.98 26.97
N PRO A 360 4.68 15.33 27.69
CA PRO A 360 4.26 14.61 28.88
C PRO A 360 3.76 13.19 28.61
N ASP A 361 3.62 12.77 27.34
CA ASP A 361 3.09 11.45 26.92
C ASP A 361 4.18 10.48 26.40
N ALA A 362 5.46 10.77 26.60
CA ALA A 362 6.56 9.85 26.26
C ALA A 362 7.02 9.06 27.51
N LEU A 363 6.12 8.20 28.06
CA LEU A 363 6.39 7.09 28.95
C LEU A 363 5.49 5.91 28.59
#